data_9201cd77bfbe76f3e0f8836035c3518f
#
_entry.id   9201cd77bfbe76f3e0f8836035c3518f
#
_cell.length_a   1.000
_cell.length_b   1.000
_cell.length_c   1.000
_cell.angle_alpha   90.00
_cell.angle_beta   90.00
_cell.angle_gamma   90.00
#
_symmetry.space_group_name_H-M   'P 1'
#
loop_
_entity.id
_entity.type
_entity.pdbx_description
1 polymer ?
#
loop_
_entity_poly.entity_id
_entity_poly.type
_entity_poly.pdbx_seq_one_letter_code
_entity_poly.pdbx_strand_id
1 'polypeptide(L)'
;GNGDLRAAFWLVDLLESAGYAGPKHFDFKPPRTEDLDGVWASAAGCMRNYLILKERSAAFRADPVVQEALRASRLDELAQQTAADGLKALLADRSAFEDFDIEAAAKRGMAFEQLDQLAMDHLLGARG
;
A
#
# COMPACT_ATOMS: atom_id res chain seq x y z
N GLY A 1 7.05 -16.56 4.86
CA GLY A 1 6.02 -15.80 4.84
C GLY A 1 4.97 -15.90 3.76
N ASN A 2 3.85 -16.55 4.05
CA ASN A 2 2.68 -16.57 3.17
C ASN A 2 1.79 -15.35 3.47
N GLY A 3 2.39 -14.16 3.47
CA GLY A 3 1.65 -12.91 3.62
C GLY A 3 0.81 -12.59 2.38
N ASP A 4 -0.26 -11.84 2.57
CA ASP A 4 -1.07 -11.31 1.49
C ASP A 4 -0.20 -10.38 0.62
N LEU A 5 0.03 -10.78 -0.63
CA LEU A 5 0.86 -10.02 -1.58
C LEU A 5 0.30 -8.62 -1.84
N ARG A 6 -1.02 -8.49 -1.88
CA ARG A 6 -1.71 -7.21 -2.05
C ARG A 6 -1.46 -6.28 -0.85
N ALA A 7 -1.59 -6.80 0.37
CA ALA A 7 -1.30 -6.03 1.58
C ALA A 7 0.18 -5.61 1.63
N ALA A 8 1.10 -6.49 1.24
CA ALA A 8 2.52 -6.17 1.13
C ALA A 8 2.79 -5.08 0.08
N PHE A 9 2.11 -5.14 -1.06
CA PHE A 9 2.21 -4.11 -2.10
C PHE A 9 1.76 -2.74 -1.59
N TRP A 10 0.59 -2.66 -0.94
CA TRP A 10 0.08 -1.40 -0.41
C TRP A 10 0.96 -0.81 0.68
N LEU A 11 1.56 -1.66 1.52
CA LEU A 11 2.53 -1.20 2.52
C LEU A 11 3.79 -0.61 1.86
N VAL A 12 4.34 -1.29 0.85
CA VAL A 12 5.51 -0.79 0.10
C VAL A 12 5.17 0.49 -0.62
N ASP A 13 4.02 0.55 -1.31
CA ASP A 13 3.54 1.73 -2.02
C ASP A 13 3.38 2.94 -1.07
N LEU A 14 2.82 2.72 0.10
CA LEU A 14 2.70 3.77 1.13
C LEU A 14 4.08 4.30 1.57
N LEU A 15 5.02 3.40 1.87
CA LEU A 15 6.36 3.79 2.34
C LEU A 15 7.15 4.54 1.26
N GLU A 16 7.11 4.05 0.02
CA GLU A 16 7.86 4.65 -1.09
C GLU A 16 7.23 5.99 -1.52
N SER A 17 5.91 6.08 -1.61
CA SER A 17 5.21 7.33 -1.97
C SER A 17 5.34 8.41 -0.89
N ALA A 18 5.43 8.02 0.39
CA ALA A 18 5.70 8.93 1.49
C ALA A 18 7.18 9.34 1.63
N GLY A 19 8.08 8.79 0.80
CA GLY A 19 9.53 9.07 0.87
C GLY A 19 10.18 8.55 2.15
N TYR A 20 9.67 7.47 2.73
CA TYR A 20 10.22 6.93 3.96
C TYR A 20 11.65 6.43 3.78
N ALA A 21 12.59 7.10 4.44
CA ALA A 21 14.04 6.81 4.39
C ALA A 21 14.56 6.04 5.61
N GLY A 22 13.69 5.66 6.53
CA GLY A 22 14.05 4.93 7.74
C GLY A 22 14.39 3.45 7.49
N PRO A 23 14.85 2.72 8.52
CA PRO A 23 15.16 1.31 8.41
C PRO A 23 13.91 0.48 8.13
N LYS A 24 14.07 -0.56 7.30
CA LYS A 24 13.03 -1.52 6.96
C LYS A 24 13.44 -2.88 7.49
N HIS A 25 12.62 -3.44 8.37
CA HIS A 25 12.86 -4.75 8.98
C HIS A 25 11.96 -5.81 8.35
N PHE A 26 12.55 -6.95 8.03
CA PHE A 26 11.82 -8.09 7.48
C PHE A 26 11.61 -9.11 8.61
N ASP A 27 10.38 -9.17 9.12
CA ASP A 27 9.99 -10.20 10.07
C ASP A 27 9.50 -11.44 9.31
N PHE A 28 10.35 -12.46 9.26
CA PHE A 28 9.98 -13.75 8.69
C PHE A 28 10.36 -14.87 9.64
N LYS A 29 9.59 -15.95 9.61
CA LYS A 29 9.85 -17.17 10.37
C LYS A 29 10.09 -18.30 9.38
N PRO A 30 11.32 -18.79 9.25
CA PRO A 30 11.58 -19.97 8.44
C PRO A 30 10.85 -21.19 9.03
N PRO A 31 10.51 -22.19 8.21
CA PRO A 31 10.02 -23.47 8.73
C PRO A 31 11.00 -24.07 9.75
N ARG A 32 10.49 -24.77 10.75
CA ARG A 32 11.34 -25.39 11.79
C ARG A 32 12.27 -26.48 11.26
N THR A 33 11.97 -26.98 10.07
CA THR A 33 12.75 -28.01 9.36
C THR A 33 13.76 -27.43 8.39
N GLU A 34 13.83 -26.09 8.28
CA GLU A 34 14.78 -25.40 7.41
C GLU A 34 16.21 -25.56 7.94
N ASP A 35 17.16 -25.82 7.06
CA ASP A 35 18.58 -25.71 7.37
C ASP A 35 19.07 -24.25 7.31
N LEU A 36 20.33 -24.02 7.65
CA LEU A 36 20.90 -22.69 7.70
C LEU A 36 20.91 -22.00 6.34
N ASP A 37 21.19 -22.73 5.27
CA ASP A 37 21.21 -22.20 3.91
C ASP A 37 19.81 -21.79 3.46
N GLY A 38 18.79 -22.57 3.77
CA GLY A 38 17.40 -22.26 3.52
C GLY A 38 16.92 -21.03 4.28
N VAL A 39 17.35 -20.85 5.54
CA VAL A 39 17.07 -19.63 6.32
C VAL A 39 17.63 -18.39 5.61
N TRP A 40 18.88 -18.43 5.16
CA TRP A 40 19.48 -17.31 4.44
C TRP A 40 18.85 -17.07 3.07
N ALA A 41 18.50 -18.13 2.34
CA ALA A 41 17.79 -18.03 1.07
C ALA A 41 16.42 -17.35 1.24
N SER A 42 15.70 -17.71 2.31
CA SER A 42 14.40 -17.10 2.65
C SER A 42 14.53 -15.62 3.02
N ALA A 43 15.55 -15.25 3.80
CA ALA A 43 15.84 -13.86 4.14
C ALA A 43 16.15 -13.03 2.87
N ALA A 44 17.04 -13.54 2.02
CA ALA A 44 17.36 -12.91 0.73
C ALA A 44 16.13 -12.81 -0.17
N GLY A 45 15.24 -13.81 -0.14
CA GLY A 45 13.95 -13.81 -0.83
C GLY A 45 13.05 -12.67 -0.39
N CYS A 46 12.93 -12.41 0.91
CA CYS A 46 12.16 -11.29 1.43
C CYS A 46 12.69 -9.94 0.92
N MET A 47 14.01 -9.76 0.95
CA MET A 47 14.63 -8.52 0.45
C MET A 47 14.40 -8.34 -1.05
N ARG A 48 14.56 -9.41 -1.84
CA ARG A 48 14.29 -9.40 -3.29
C ARG A 48 12.83 -9.06 -3.58
N ASN A 49 11.89 -9.65 -2.85
CA ASN A 49 10.47 -9.37 -3.01
C ASN A 49 10.14 -7.91 -2.72
N TYR A 50 10.75 -7.32 -1.68
CA TYR A 50 10.61 -5.89 -1.42
C TYR A 50 11.07 -5.03 -2.61
N LEU A 51 12.23 -5.33 -3.20
CA LEU A 51 12.76 -4.58 -4.35
C LEU A 51 11.84 -4.69 -5.57
N ILE A 52 11.29 -5.88 -5.83
CA ILE A 52 10.30 -6.09 -6.89
C ILE A 52 9.03 -5.27 -6.62
N LEU A 53 8.50 -5.31 -5.41
CA LEU A 53 7.31 -4.54 -5.04
C LEU A 53 7.55 -3.03 -5.13
N LYS A 54 8.74 -2.56 -4.79
CA LYS A 54 9.14 -1.16 -4.96
C LYS A 54 9.12 -0.73 -6.43
N GLU A 55 9.68 -1.55 -7.31
CA GLU A 55 9.64 -1.30 -8.76
C GLU A 55 8.21 -1.29 -9.29
N ARG A 56 7.39 -2.26 -8.87
CA ARG A 56 5.98 -2.34 -9.24
C ARG A 56 5.18 -1.15 -8.72
N SER A 57 5.44 -0.68 -7.52
CA SER A 57 4.83 0.53 -6.96
C SER A 57 5.18 1.77 -7.79
N ALA A 58 6.43 1.91 -8.22
CA ALA A 58 6.83 3.02 -9.07
C ALA A 58 6.07 3.01 -10.43
N ALA A 59 5.97 1.84 -11.07
CA ALA A 59 5.22 1.67 -12.31
C ALA A 59 3.72 1.95 -12.10
N PHE A 60 3.13 1.45 -11.03
CA PHE A 60 1.75 1.70 -10.64
C PHE A 60 1.47 3.20 -10.47
N ARG A 61 2.32 3.93 -9.75
CA ARG A 61 2.18 5.37 -9.56
C ARG A 61 2.39 6.18 -10.84
N ALA A 62 3.13 5.67 -11.81
CA ALA A 62 3.32 6.30 -13.12
C ALA A 62 2.18 6.05 -14.10
N ASP A 63 1.32 5.06 -13.88
CA ASP A 63 0.21 4.71 -14.78
C ASP A 63 -0.88 5.81 -14.75
N PRO A 64 -1.22 6.43 -15.89
CA PRO A 64 -2.26 7.46 -15.96
C PRO A 64 -3.65 6.96 -15.56
N VAL A 65 -3.96 5.67 -15.76
CA VAL A 65 -5.23 5.06 -15.32
C VAL A 65 -5.29 4.98 -13.80
N VAL A 66 -4.18 4.64 -13.16
CA VAL A 66 -4.05 4.66 -11.70
C VAL A 66 -4.21 6.07 -11.16
N GLN A 67 -3.57 7.06 -11.80
CA GLN A 67 -3.68 8.46 -11.41
C GLN A 67 -5.12 8.97 -11.50
N GLU A 68 -5.87 8.55 -12.50
CA GLU A 68 -7.29 8.88 -12.61
C GLU A 68 -8.12 8.21 -11.50
N ALA A 69 -7.87 6.94 -11.23
CA ALA A 69 -8.56 6.20 -10.16
C ALA A 69 -8.26 6.80 -8.77
N LEU A 70 -7.02 7.23 -8.51
CA LEU A 70 -6.63 7.94 -7.29
C LEU A 70 -7.40 9.27 -7.14
N ARG A 71 -7.49 10.07 -8.20
CA ARG A 71 -8.30 11.30 -8.19
C ARG A 71 -9.77 11.01 -7.92
N ALA A 72 -10.32 9.99 -8.56
CA ALA A 72 -11.72 9.60 -8.36
C ALA A 72 -11.98 9.10 -6.93
N SER A 73 -11.02 8.45 -6.29
CA SER A 73 -11.12 7.96 -4.91
C SER A 73 -10.93 9.04 -3.85
N ARG A 74 -10.33 10.19 -4.20
CA ARG A 74 -9.94 11.27 -3.29
C ARG A 74 -9.00 10.82 -2.15
N LEU A 75 -8.30 9.71 -2.32
CA LEU A 75 -7.33 9.23 -1.32
C LEU A 75 -6.21 10.25 -1.10
N ASP A 76 -5.78 10.96 -2.14
CA ASP A 76 -4.74 11.98 -2.03
C ASP A 76 -5.21 13.19 -1.21
N GLU A 77 -6.47 13.60 -1.32
CA GLU A 77 -7.04 14.66 -0.48
C GLU A 77 -7.10 14.22 0.98
N LEU A 78 -7.51 12.99 1.25
CA LEU A 78 -7.55 12.43 2.60
C LEU A 78 -6.14 12.31 3.20
N ALA A 79 -5.16 11.88 2.41
CA ALA A 79 -3.76 11.80 2.82
C ALA A 79 -3.17 13.18 3.13
N GLN A 80 -3.47 14.20 2.34
CA GLN A 80 -3.05 15.58 2.60
C GLN A 80 -3.68 16.16 3.86
N GLN A 81 -4.96 15.89 4.10
CA GLN A 81 -5.64 16.30 5.34
C GLN A 81 -5.07 15.62 6.59
N THR A 82 -4.62 14.36 6.46
CA THR A 82 -4.02 13.62 7.57
C THR A 82 -2.54 13.95 7.80
N ALA A 83 -1.80 14.39 6.79
CA ALA A 83 -0.37 14.68 6.90
C ALA A 83 -0.04 16.01 7.60
N ALA A 84 -0.92 17.01 7.52
CA ALA A 84 -0.67 18.38 7.98
C ALA A 84 -1.32 18.71 9.33
N ASP A 85 -1.05 18.02 10.39
CA ASP A 85 -1.72 18.10 11.71
C ASP A 85 -3.04 17.30 11.79
N GLY A 86 -3.44 16.68 10.69
CA GLY A 86 -4.76 16.10 10.51
C GLY A 86 -5.08 14.95 11.46
N LEU A 87 -4.12 14.08 11.79
CA LEU A 87 -4.41 12.98 12.69
C LEU A 87 -4.67 13.48 14.12
N LYS A 88 -3.93 14.49 14.59
CA LYS A 88 -4.18 15.11 15.90
C LYS A 88 -5.48 15.90 15.90
N ALA A 89 -5.78 16.63 14.83
CA ALA A 89 -7.03 17.34 14.67
C ALA A 89 -8.23 16.39 14.57
N LEU A 90 -8.10 15.29 13.81
CA LEU A 90 -9.11 14.24 13.70
C LEU A 90 -9.35 13.51 15.04
N LEU A 91 -8.31 13.27 15.82
CA LEU A 91 -8.41 12.64 17.14
C LEU A 91 -8.95 13.62 18.20
N ALA A 92 -8.73 14.93 18.01
CA ALA A 92 -9.24 15.98 18.90
C ALA A 92 -10.67 16.42 18.58
N ASP A 93 -11.09 16.29 17.33
CA ASP A 93 -12.41 16.69 16.85
C ASP A 93 -13.21 15.48 16.35
N ARG A 94 -14.01 14.94 17.24
CA ARG A 94 -14.89 13.79 16.96
C ARG A 94 -15.98 14.12 15.93
N SER A 95 -16.33 15.40 15.76
CA SER A 95 -17.35 15.84 14.80
C SER A 95 -16.99 15.51 13.37
N ALA A 96 -15.70 15.50 13.03
CA ALA A 96 -15.23 15.11 11.70
C ALA A 96 -15.57 13.65 11.32
N PHE A 97 -15.75 12.77 12.32
CA PHE A 97 -16.23 11.40 12.10
C PHE A 97 -17.75 11.32 12.09
N GLU A 98 -18.42 12.15 12.88
CA GLU A 98 -19.88 12.19 12.98
C GLU A 98 -20.48 12.82 11.72
N ASP A 99 -19.79 13.79 11.13
CA ASP A 99 -20.17 14.48 9.89
C ASP A 99 -19.68 13.77 8.61
N PHE A 100 -19.00 12.60 8.77
CA PHE A 100 -18.52 11.85 7.61
C PHE A 100 -19.69 11.29 6.79
N ASP A 101 -19.78 11.71 5.53
CA ASP A 101 -20.82 11.28 4.61
C ASP A 101 -20.58 9.83 4.14
N ILE A 102 -21.11 8.89 4.91
CA ILE A 102 -21.03 7.45 4.66
C ILE A 102 -21.70 7.09 3.33
N GLU A 103 -22.80 7.76 2.97
CA GLU A 103 -23.49 7.49 1.72
C GLU A 103 -22.68 7.93 0.50
N ALA A 104 -22.06 9.11 0.57
CA ALA A 104 -21.13 9.56 -0.48
C ALA A 104 -19.90 8.68 -0.57
N ALA A 105 -19.37 8.19 0.55
CA ALA A 105 -18.26 7.24 0.55
C ALA A 105 -18.66 5.88 -0.05
N ALA A 106 -19.84 5.36 0.29
CA ALA A 106 -20.36 4.12 -0.26
C ALA A 106 -20.57 4.20 -1.79
N LYS A 107 -21.06 5.33 -2.29
CA LYS A 107 -21.20 5.57 -3.74
C LYS A 107 -19.85 5.61 -4.47
N ARG A 108 -18.75 5.88 -3.77
CA ARG A 108 -17.38 5.88 -4.31
C ARG A 108 -16.66 4.53 -4.12
N GLY A 109 -17.29 3.55 -3.48
CA GLY A 109 -16.70 2.25 -3.17
C GLY A 109 -16.05 1.57 -4.37
N MET A 110 -16.65 1.69 -5.55
CA MET A 110 -16.09 1.15 -6.80
C MET A 110 -14.70 1.70 -7.15
N ALA A 111 -14.35 2.92 -6.72
CA ALA A 111 -13.03 3.50 -6.97
C ALA A 111 -11.92 2.76 -6.18
N PHE A 112 -12.20 2.31 -4.97
CA PHE A 112 -11.26 1.52 -4.19
C PHE A 112 -11.07 0.11 -4.75
N GLU A 113 -12.16 -0.53 -5.18
CA GLU A 113 -12.11 -1.83 -5.85
C GLU A 113 -11.32 -1.74 -7.15
N GLN A 114 -11.50 -0.66 -7.92
CA GLN A 114 -10.73 -0.40 -9.13
C GLN A 114 -9.22 -0.24 -8.83
N LEU A 115 -8.85 0.47 -7.79
CA LEU A 115 -7.45 0.62 -7.37
C LEU A 115 -6.83 -0.72 -6.96
N ASP A 116 -7.57 -1.56 -6.23
CA ASP A 116 -7.14 -2.91 -5.87
C ASP A 116 -6.94 -3.78 -7.12
N GLN A 117 -7.84 -3.71 -8.10
CA GLN A 117 -7.70 -4.44 -9.36
C GLN A 117 -6.49 -3.96 -10.15
N LEU A 118 -6.29 -2.64 -10.26
CA LEU A 118 -5.11 -2.06 -10.93
C LEU A 118 -3.81 -2.47 -10.25
N ALA A 119 -3.79 -2.52 -8.91
CA ALA A 119 -2.63 -3.00 -8.17
C ALA A 119 -2.32 -4.47 -8.49
N MET A 120 -3.36 -5.32 -8.56
CA MET A 120 -3.19 -6.72 -8.97
C MET A 120 -2.71 -6.85 -10.42
N ASP A 121 -3.22 -6.04 -11.34
CA ASP A 121 -2.78 -6.03 -12.74
C ASP A 121 -1.29 -5.70 -12.86
N HIS A 122 -0.80 -4.72 -12.09
CA HIS A 122 0.63 -4.39 -12.03
C HIS A 122 1.46 -5.51 -11.39
N LEU A 123 0.96 -6.12 -10.30
CA LEU A 123 1.66 -7.22 -9.62
C LEU A 123 1.80 -8.46 -10.52
N LEU A 124 0.77 -8.77 -11.30
CA LEU A 124 0.74 -9.92 -12.22
C LEU A 124 1.41 -9.63 -13.57
N GLY A 125 1.82 -8.39 -13.83
CA GLY A 125 2.41 -8.00 -15.10
C GLY A 125 1.41 -7.88 -16.26
N ALA A 126 0.12 -7.75 -15.96
CA ALA A 126 -0.92 -7.45 -16.95
C ALA A 126 -0.86 -5.97 -17.38
N ARG A 127 -0.26 -5.12 -16.56
CA ARG A 127 0.07 -3.70 -16.82
C ARG A 127 1.50 -3.44 -16.39
N GLY A 128 2.18 -2.57 -17.10
CA GLY A 128 3.54 -2.17 -16.74
C GLY A 128 4.27 -1.52 -17.86
#